data_e8c70aff62c76553b9076839747f5e6d
#
_entry.id   e8c70aff62c76553b9076839747f5e6d
#
_cell.length_a   1.000
_cell.length_b   1.000
_cell.length_c   1.000
_cell.angle_alpha   90.00
_cell.angle_beta   90.00
_cell.angle_gamma   90.00
#
_symmetry.space_group_name_H-M   'P 1'
#
loop_
_entity.id
_entity.type
_entity.pdbx_description
1 polymer ?
#
loop_
_entity_poly.entity_id
_entity_poly.type
_entity_poly.pdbx_seq_one_letter_code
_entity_poly.pdbx_strand_id
1 'polypeptide(L)'
;MKYTAIVDYGVGNLKSVSNAMAYIGQRTLITGGAAELERADAVILPGVGAFPDAADKLRETGLDKVLLSQAGRKPILGICLGMQLLFDRGEEGRRCKGLELVGGSVELIQTEFKLPHIGWNSLEFQNGSPLFQGLDNGTYVYFVHSFCGYAAHEEDVIARTQYGPSIVAAVSHNGVYGCQFHPEKSGEAGLQILKNFGDLNR
;
A
#
# COMPACT_ATOMS: atom_id res chain seq x y z
N MET A 1 -23.45 -8.43 -3.07
CA MET A 1 -22.77 -8.67 -1.79
C MET A 1 -21.48 -7.87 -1.80
N LYS A 2 -21.19 -7.10 -0.73
CA LYS A 2 -19.96 -6.30 -0.60
C LYS A 2 -18.71 -7.17 -0.52
N TYR A 3 -17.63 -6.76 -1.18
CA TYR A 3 -16.32 -7.42 -1.12
C TYR A 3 -15.18 -6.45 -1.46
N THR A 4 -13.99 -6.75 -0.97
CA THR A 4 -12.75 -6.09 -1.36
C THR A 4 -12.05 -6.90 -2.44
N ALA A 5 -11.72 -6.29 -3.57
CA ALA A 5 -10.93 -6.95 -4.60
C ALA A 5 -9.43 -6.86 -4.24
N ILE A 6 -8.72 -7.96 -4.36
CA ILE A 6 -7.25 -8.02 -4.29
C ILE A 6 -6.74 -8.17 -5.72
N VAL A 7 -5.98 -7.19 -6.19
CA VAL A 7 -5.51 -7.13 -7.58
C VAL A 7 -4.50 -8.23 -7.83
N ASP A 8 -4.81 -9.11 -8.78
CA ASP A 8 -3.91 -10.13 -9.30
C ASP A 8 -3.37 -9.69 -10.67
N TYR A 9 -2.15 -9.17 -10.66
CA TYR A 9 -1.40 -8.82 -11.86
C TYR A 9 -0.12 -9.65 -11.99
N GLY A 10 -0.10 -10.82 -11.32
CA GLY A 10 1.02 -11.76 -11.32
C GLY A 10 2.13 -11.42 -10.33
N VAL A 11 1.91 -10.47 -9.41
CA VAL A 11 2.88 -10.03 -8.39
C VAL A 11 2.18 -9.86 -7.05
N GLY A 12 2.84 -10.25 -5.96
CA GLY A 12 2.34 -10.00 -4.60
C GLY A 12 2.01 -11.27 -3.81
N ASN A 13 1.94 -11.12 -2.49
CA ASN A 13 1.53 -12.19 -1.58
C ASN A 13 0.00 -12.18 -1.38
N LEU A 14 -0.73 -12.44 -2.47
CA LEU A 14 -2.20 -12.33 -2.54
C LEU A 14 -2.90 -13.15 -1.47
N LYS A 15 -2.41 -14.39 -1.26
CA LYS A 15 -3.03 -15.34 -0.32
C LYS A 15 -2.90 -14.89 1.14
N SER A 16 -1.76 -14.32 1.53
CA SER A 16 -1.58 -13.81 2.89
C SER A 16 -2.51 -12.65 3.19
N VAL A 17 -2.65 -11.70 2.25
CA VAL A 17 -3.58 -10.58 2.38
C VAL A 17 -5.02 -11.09 2.45
N SER A 18 -5.42 -12.02 1.55
CA SER A 18 -6.76 -12.61 1.56
C SER A 18 -7.06 -13.36 2.87
N ASN A 19 -6.10 -14.12 3.40
CA ASN A 19 -6.26 -14.84 4.66
C ASN A 19 -6.41 -13.87 5.85
N ALA A 20 -5.61 -12.80 5.90
CA ALA A 20 -5.73 -11.78 6.95
C ALA A 20 -7.10 -11.07 6.90
N MET A 21 -7.57 -10.72 5.71
CA MET A 21 -8.91 -10.15 5.51
C MET A 21 -10.03 -11.11 5.93
N ALA A 22 -9.92 -12.39 5.57
CA ALA A 22 -10.88 -13.42 5.96
C ALA A 22 -10.90 -13.62 7.47
N TYR A 23 -9.74 -13.59 8.13
CA TYR A 23 -9.62 -13.72 9.60
C TYR A 23 -10.39 -12.63 10.35
N ILE A 24 -10.43 -11.42 9.82
CA ILE A 24 -11.19 -10.29 10.39
C ILE A 24 -12.64 -10.21 9.88
N GLY A 25 -13.12 -11.26 9.20
CA GLY A 25 -14.50 -11.35 8.71
C GLY A 25 -14.81 -10.51 7.46
N GLN A 26 -13.78 -10.02 6.76
CA GLN A 26 -13.93 -9.26 5.50
C GLN A 26 -13.90 -10.21 4.30
N ARG A 27 -14.83 -10.03 3.35
CA ARG A 27 -14.86 -10.81 2.12
C ARG A 27 -13.90 -10.24 1.10
N THR A 28 -13.13 -11.11 0.47
CA THR A 28 -12.21 -10.72 -0.60
C THR A 28 -12.43 -11.56 -1.85
N LEU A 29 -12.06 -10.98 -2.99
CA LEU A 29 -11.93 -11.67 -4.27
C LEU A 29 -10.56 -11.35 -4.86
N ILE A 30 -9.72 -12.37 -5.04
CA ILE A 30 -8.47 -12.25 -5.79
C ILE A 30 -8.83 -12.29 -7.27
N THR A 31 -8.51 -11.24 -8.01
CA THR A 31 -8.90 -11.13 -9.42
C THR A 31 -7.97 -10.21 -10.21
N GLY A 32 -7.74 -10.57 -11.47
CA GLY A 32 -7.16 -9.73 -12.53
C GLY A 32 -8.23 -9.21 -13.51
N GLY A 33 -9.52 -9.41 -13.22
CA GLY A 33 -10.60 -9.00 -14.10
C GLY A 33 -11.05 -7.56 -13.84
N ALA A 34 -11.10 -6.74 -14.89
CA ALA A 34 -11.54 -5.34 -14.80
C ALA A 34 -12.95 -5.21 -14.20
N ALA A 35 -13.89 -6.03 -14.68
CA ALA A 35 -15.29 -5.98 -14.24
C ALA A 35 -15.48 -6.31 -12.75
N GLU A 36 -14.66 -7.22 -12.19
CA GLU A 36 -14.67 -7.57 -10.78
C GLU A 36 -14.09 -6.41 -9.94
N LEU A 37 -13.00 -5.76 -10.40
CA LEU A 37 -12.41 -4.59 -9.74
C LEU A 37 -13.38 -3.41 -9.75
N GLU A 38 -14.08 -3.18 -10.85
CA GLU A 38 -15.09 -2.11 -10.96
C GLU A 38 -16.29 -2.34 -10.03
N ARG A 39 -16.71 -3.59 -9.82
CA ARG A 39 -17.84 -3.94 -8.94
C ARG A 39 -17.47 -4.05 -7.47
N ALA A 40 -16.20 -4.13 -7.13
CA ALA A 40 -15.74 -4.20 -5.76
C ALA A 40 -16.05 -2.90 -4.99
N ASP A 41 -16.26 -3.01 -3.68
CA ASP A 41 -16.48 -1.86 -2.79
C ASP A 41 -15.17 -1.19 -2.38
N ALA A 42 -14.06 -1.96 -2.34
CA ALA A 42 -12.70 -1.48 -2.11
C ALA A 42 -11.71 -2.31 -2.92
N VAL A 43 -10.50 -1.79 -3.08
CA VAL A 43 -9.43 -2.46 -3.81
C VAL A 43 -8.15 -2.49 -2.97
N ILE A 44 -7.49 -3.65 -2.90
CA ILE A 44 -6.14 -3.78 -2.37
C ILE A 44 -5.20 -4.07 -3.53
N LEU A 45 -4.15 -3.25 -3.67
CA LEU A 45 -3.05 -3.43 -4.59
C LEU A 45 -1.82 -3.95 -3.82
N PRO A 46 -1.60 -5.25 -3.72
CA PRO A 46 -0.39 -5.80 -3.12
C PRO A 46 0.78 -5.71 -4.11
N GLY A 47 2.01 -5.83 -3.62
CA GLY A 47 3.16 -5.92 -4.50
C GLY A 47 4.41 -6.39 -3.76
N VAL A 48 5.25 -7.14 -4.47
CA VAL A 48 6.60 -7.55 -4.07
C VAL A 48 7.52 -7.54 -5.29
N GLY A 49 8.83 -7.38 -5.10
CA GLY A 49 9.80 -7.33 -6.17
C GLY A 49 10.18 -5.91 -6.57
N ALA A 50 10.56 -5.69 -7.82
CA ALA A 50 11.06 -4.42 -8.32
C ALA A 50 9.93 -3.53 -8.89
N PHE A 51 10.06 -2.22 -8.65
CA PHE A 51 9.08 -1.22 -9.10
C PHE A 51 8.82 -1.27 -10.62
N PRO A 52 9.85 -1.27 -11.51
CA PRO A 52 9.60 -1.23 -12.95
C PRO A 52 8.90 -2.48 -13.46
N ASP A 53 9.24 -3.66 -12.92
CA ASP A 53 8.62 -4.93 -13.35
C ASP A 53 7.13 -4.97 -12.98
N ALA A 54 6.79 -4.51 -11.79
CA ALA A 54 5.42 -4.45 -11.32
C ALA A 54 4.59 -3.41 -12.10
N ALA A 55 5.17 -2.22 -12.38
CA ALA A 55 4.53 -1.19 -13.17
C ALA A 55 4.28 -1.64 -14.63
N ASP A 56 5.23 -2.37 -15.23
CA ASP A 56 5.07 -2.91 -16.58
C ASP A 56 3.96 -3.98 -16.61
N LYS A 57 3.91 -4.90 -15.65
CA LYS A 57 2.84 -5.90 -15.54
C LYS A 57 1.45 -5.29 -15.37
N LEU A 58 1.31 -4.23 -14.57
CA LEU A 58 0.05 -3.51 -14.46
C LEU A 58 -0.39 -2.92 -15.80
N ARG A 59 0.54 -2.36 -16.59
CA ARG A 59 0.25 -1.81 -17.91
C ARG A 59 -0.08 -2.89 -18.93
N GLU A 60 0.69 -3.98 -18.96
CA GLU A 60 0.47 -5.12 -19.86
C GLU A 60 -0.93 -5.74 -19.68
N THR A 61 -1.39 -5.81 -18.43
CA THR A 61 -2.75 -6.30 -18.12
C THR A 61 -3.84 -5.25 -18.28
N GLY A 62 -3.49 -3.97 -18.45
CA GLY A 62 -4.43 -2.85 -18.50
C GLY A 62 -5.06 -2.50 -17.14
N LEU A 63 -4.61 -3.13 -16.05
CA LEU A 63 -5.14 -2.90 -14.70
C LEU A 63 -4.76 -1.53 -14.14
N ASP A 64 -3.70 -0.90 -14.64
CA ASP A 64 -3.35 0.48 -14.36
C ASP A 64 -4.52 1.43 -14.67
N LYS A 65 -5.12 1.31 -15.85
CA LYS A 65 -6.27 2.14 -16.27
C LYS A 65 -7.51 1.87 -15.42
N VAL A 66 -7.73 0.62 -15.05
CA VAL A 66 -8.83 0.25 -14.18
C VAL A 66 -8.65 0.90 -12.80
N LEU A 67 -7.48 0.78 -12.18
CA LEU A 67 -7.17 1.40 -10.89
C LEU A 67 -7.35 2.93 -10.94
N LEU A 68 -6.82 3.58 -11.97
CA LEU A 68 -6.99 5.02 -12.18
C LEU A 68 -8.46 5.42 -12.30
N SER A 69 -9.28 4.63 -12.98
CA SER A 69 -10.71 4.91 -13.12
C SER A 69 -11.50 4.73 -11.81
N GLN A 70 -10.98 3.95 -10.86
CA GLN A 70 -11.60 3.69 -9.56
C GLN A 70 -11.10 4.62 -8.45
N ALA A 71 -9.97 5.28 -8.62
CA ALA A 71 -9.43 6.24 -7.66
C ALA A 71 -10.42 7.39 -7.41
N GLY A 72 -10.60 7.75 -6.14
CA GLY A 72 -11.59 8.75 -5.71
C GLY A 72 -13.05 8.27 -5.73
N ARG A 73 -13.35 7.08 -6.26
CA ARG A 73 -14.70 6.49 -6.28
C ARG A 73 -14.90 5.44 -5.19
N LYS A 74 -13.84 4.77 -4.82
CA LYS A 74 -13.80 3.77 -3.74
C LYS A 74 -12.42 3.77 -3.09
N PRO A 75 -12.28 3.27 -1.85
CA PRO A 75 -10.99 3.14 -1.21
C PRO A 75 -10.07 2.18 -1.96
N ILE A 76 -8.81 2.60 -2.11
CA ILE A 76 -7.71 1.79 -2.65
C ILE A 76 -6.61 1.74 -1.61
N LEU A 77 -6.08 0.55 -1.30
CA LEU A 77 -4.93 0.35 -0.40
C LEU A 77 -3.77 -0.30 -1.14
N GLY A 78 -2.68 0.42 -1.32
CA GLY A 78 -1.40 -0.13 -1.75
C GLY A 78 -0.62 -0.72 -0.58
N ILE A 79 -0.08 -1.95 -0.73
CA ILE A 79 0.73 -2.60 0.30
C ILE A 79 2.14 -2.83 -0.23
N CYS A 80 3.15 -2.32 0.48
CA CYS A 80 4.59 -2.40 0.19
C CYS A 80 4.89 -1.85 -1.22
N LEU A 81 5.30 -2.68 -2.16
CA LEU A 81 5.47 -2.25 -3.56
C LEU A 81 4.17 -1.68 -4.16
N GLY A 82 3.00 -2.19 -3.75
CA GLY A 82 1.71 -1.63 -4.14
C GLY A 82 1.53 -0.19 -3.68
N MET A 83 1.99 0.20 -2.48
CA MET A 83 2.06 1.61 -2.07
C MET A 83 3.00 2.40 -2.98
N GLN A 84 4.19 1.86 -3.25
CA GLN A 84 5.18 2.54 -4.09
C GLN A 84 4.63 2.84 -5.48
N LEU A 85 3.88 1.91 -6.07
CA LEU A 85 3.24 2.09 -7.39
C LEU A 85 2.20 3.23 -7.42
N LEU A 86 1.69 3.68 -6.27
CA LEU A 86 0.76 4.83 -6.20
C LEU A 86 1.45 6.16 -6.54
N PHE A 87 2.77 6.27 -6.35
CA PHE A 87 3.54 7.49 -6.60
C PHE A 87 3.67 7.81 -8.09
N ASP A 88 4.14 9.02 -8.41
CA ASP A 88 4.33 9.46 -9.81
C ASP A 88 5.36 8.59 -10.52
N ARG A 89 6.44 8.19 -9.81
CA ARG A 89 7.56 7.45 -10.41
C ARG A 89 8.40 6.70 -9.37
N GLY A 90 9.12 5.68 -9.83
CA GLY A 90 10.19 4.99 -9.11
C GLY A 90 11.52 5.09 -9.85
N GLU A 91 12.62 5.07 -9.07
CA GLU A 91 14.00 5.18 -9.57
C GLU A 91 14.77 3.84 -9.39
N GLU A 92 14.10 2.73 -9.16
CA GLU A 92 14.71 1.42 -8.98
C GLU A 92 15.20 0.86 -10.32
N GLY A 93 16.52 0.70 -10.46
CA GLY A 93 17.17 0.20 -11.67
C GLY A 93 17.03 1.10 -12.89
N ARG A 94 15.84 1.56 -13.17
CA ARG A 94 15.51 2.57 -14.19
C ARG A 94 14.38 3.47 -13.70
N ARG A 95 14.35 4.69 -14.19
CA ARG A 95 13.21 5.57 -13.96
C ARG A 95 11.97 5.01 -14.64
N CYS A 96 10.92 4.80 -13.87
CA CYS A 96 9.67 4.23 -14.34
C CYS A 96 8.48 5.00 -13.77
N LYS A 97 7.47 5.26 -14.59
CA LYS A 97 6.24 5.94 -14.19
C LYS A 97 5.37 5.02 -13.32
N GLY A 98 4.80 5.57 -12.24
CA GLY A 98 3.80 4.90 -11.40
C GLY A 98 2.37 5.17 -11.84
N LEU A 99 1.44 5.13 -10.86
CA LEU A 99 0.01 5.40 -11.09
C LEU A 99 -0.36 6.88 -10.92
N GLU A 100 0.54 7.73 -10.41
CA GLU A 100 0.30 9.18 -10.21
C GLU A 100 -0.94 9.48 -9.32
N LEU A 101 -1.20 8.62 -8.34
CA LEU A 101 -2.30 8.77 -7.38
C LEU A 101 -1.85 9.47 -6.09
N VAL A 102 -0.54 9.50 -5.83
CA VAL A 102 0.12 10.22 -4.75
C VAL A 102 1.33 10.94 -5.35
N GLY A 103 1.40 12.25 -5.17
CA GLY A 103 2.52 13.04 -5.72
C GLY A 103 3.86 12.68 -5.09
N GLY A 104 4.92 12.58 -5.94
CA GLY A 104 6.27 12.33 -5.47
C GLY A 104 6.99 11.17 -6.17
N SER A 105 8.03 10.65 -5.53
CA SER A 105 8.90 9.61 -6.10
C SER A 105 9.19 8.50 -5.10
N VAL A 106 9.63 7.36 -5.64
CA VAL A 106 10.15 6.22 -4.87
C VAL A 106 11.63 6.07 -5.18
N GLU A 107 12.47 6.16 -4.14
CA GLU A 107 13.92 6.17 -4.27
C GLU A 107 14.56 5.25 -3.22
N LEU A 108 15.83 4.88 -3.44
CA LEU A 108 16.62 4.10 -2.49
C LEU A 108 16.73 4.86 -1.16
N ILE A 109 16.51 4.18 -0.03
CA ILE A 109 16.66 4.77 1.29
C ILE A 109 18.13 5.20 1.47
N GLN A 110 18.35 6.50 1.72
CA GLN A 110 19.65 7.08 1.98
C GLN A 110 20.02 6.90 3.45
N THR A 111 20.69 5.80 3.78
CA THR A 111 21.01 5.42 5.16
C THR A 111 22.36 4.74 5.25
N GLU A 112 23.03 4.87 6.40
CA GLU A 112 24.22 4.11 6.80
C GLU A 112 23.87 2.69 7.30
N PHE A 113 22.58 2.43 7.54
CA PHE A 113 22.12 1.12 8.00
C PHE A 113 22.07 0.12 6.84
N LYS A 114 22.09 -1.17 7.20
CA LYS A 114 22.01 -2.24 6.21
C LYS A 114 20.66 -2.23 5.48
N LEU A 115 20.69 -2.31 4.16
CA LEU A 115 19.49 -2.53 3.35
C LEU A 115 19.38 -4.00 2.93
N PRO A 116 18.14 -4.51 2.80
CA PRO A 116 16.88 -3.82 3.03
C PRO A 116 16.59 -3.57 4.53
N HIS A 117 15.76 -2.56 4.82
CA HIS A 117 15.09 -2.40 6.11
C HIS A 117 14.18 -3.60 6.34
N ILE A 118 14.59 -4.53 7.21
CA ILE A 118 13.83 -5.76 7.52
C ILE A 118 13.58 -5.82 9.01
N GLY A 119 12.34 -6.02 9.41
CA GLY A 119 11.96 -6.26 10.79
C GLY A 119 10.80 -5.40 11.28
N TRP A 120 10.57 -5.47 12.57
CA TRP A 120 9.55 -4.69 13.27
C TRP A 120 10.10 -3.30 13.58
N ASN A 121 9.30 -2.28 13.27
CA ASN A 121 9.63 -0.90 13.59
C ASN A 121 8.36 -0.13 13.94
N SER A 122 8.50 0.94 14.72
CA SER A 122 7.39 1.74 15.24
C SER A 122 6.91 2.77 14.22
N LEU A 123 5.61 3.05 14.27
CA LEU A 123 4.98 4.11 13.49
C LEU A 123 4.89 5.40 14.30
N GLU A 124 5.24 6.50 13.68
CA GLU A 124 4.98 7.86 14.14
C GLU A 124 3.82 8.41 13.30
N PHE A 125 2.62 8.46 13.89
CA PHE A 125 1.44 9.00 13.21
C PHE A 125 1.59 10.51 13.01
N GLN A 126 1.25 10.96 11.81
CA GLN A 126 1.33 12.36 11.43
C GLN A 126 -0.08 12.97 11.43
N ASN A 127 -0.70 13.03 10.29
CA ASN A 127 -2.07 13.54 10.16
C ASN A 127 -3.07 12.46 10.59
N GLY A 128 -4.17 12.85 11.20
CA GLY A 128 -5.21 11.90 11.60
C GLY A 128 -5.71 11.10 10.38
N SER A 129 -5.70 9.77 10.48
CA SER A 129 -6.18 8.90 9.41
C SER A 129 -7.12 7.83 9.97
N PRO A 130 -8.26 7.57 9.32
CA PRO A 130 -9.15 6.49 9.73
C PRO A 130 -8.46 5.11 9.66
N LEU A 131 -7.38 4.98 8.88
CA LEU A 131 -6.62 3.74 8.75
C LEU A 131 -5.99 3.29 10.09
N PHE A 132 -5.64 4.24 10.97
CA PHE A 132 -4.98 3.98 12.25
C PHE A 132 -5.92 4.10 13.46
N GLN A 133 -7.24 4.15 13.22
CA GLN A 133 -8.20 4.24 14.31
C GLN A 133 -8.07 3.06 15.29
N GLY A 134 -7.97 3.36 16.59
CA GLY A 134 -7.81 2.37 17.66
C GLY A 134 -6.37 1.86 17.85
N LEU A 135 -5.39 2.49 17.19
CA LEU A 135 -3.97 2.22 17.40
C LEU A 135 -3.29 3.41 18.07
N ASP A 136 -2.32 3.12 18.91
CA ASP A 136 -1.50 4.12 19.59
C ASP A 136 -0.27 4.50 18.75
N ASN A 137 0.18 5.75 18.89
CA ASN A 137 1.46 6.19 18.32
C ASN A 137 2.59 5.34 18.90
N GLY A 138 3.54 4.93 18.08
CA GLY A 138 4.58 3.98 18.48
C GLY A 138 4.22 2.50 18.26
N THR A 139 3.05 2.22 17.67
CA THR A 139 2.66 0.86 17.27
C THR A 139 3.69 0.25 16.31
N TYR A 140 4.11 -1.00 16.59
CA TYR A 140 5.07 -1.73 15.77
C TYR A 140 4.39 -2.47 14.62
N VAL A 141 5.04 -2.42 13.44
CA VAL A 141 4.63 -3.12 12.22
C VAL A 141 5.84 -3.72 11.51
N TYR A 142 5.64 -4.64 10.58
CA TYR A 142 6.70 -5.37 9.89
C TYR A 142 7.05 -4.76 8.53
N PHE A 143 8.32 -4.42 8.35
CA PHE A 143 8.90 -3.86 7.12
C PHE A 143 9.82 -4.86 6.42
N VAL A 144 9.87 -4.77 5.09
CA VAL A 144 10.90 -5.41 4.26
C VAL A 144 11.02 -4.64 2.94
N HIS A 145 11.91 -3.64 2.88
CA HIS A 145 12.07 -2.79 1.69
C HIS A 145 13.44 -2.08 1.68
N SER A 146 13.92 -1.74 0.48
CA SER A 146 15.12 -0.91 0.28
C SER A 146 14.80 0.46 -0.28
N PHE A 147 13.64 0.59 -0.94
CA PHE A 147 13.14 1.83 -1.51
C PHE A 147 11.98 2.36 -0.67
N CYS A 148 11.82 3.67 -0.61
CA CYS A 148 10.73 4.33 0.10
C CYS A 148 10.15 5.50 -0.70
N GLY A 149 8.91 5.86 -0.38
CA GLY A 149 8.24 7.01 -0.97
C GLY A 149 8.79 8.33 -0.41
N TYR A 150 8.93 9.32 -1.28
CA TYR A 150 9.17 10.72 -0.97
C TYR A 150 7.97 11.51 -1.48
N ALA A 151 7.02 11.79 -0.57
CA ALA A 151 5.80 12.49 -0.92
C ALA A 151 6.09 13.96 -1.27
N ALA A 152 5.45 14.46 -2.34
CA ALA A 152 5.55 15.86 -2.74
C ALA A 152 4.78 16.79 -1.79
N HIS A 153 3.78 16.26 -1.08
CA HIS A 153 2.92 16.99 -0.17
C HIS A 153 2.93 16.31 1.21
N GLU A 154 3.34 17.05 2.26
CA GLU A 154 3.40 16.50 3.62
C GLU A 154 2.01 16.13 4.18
N GLU A 155 0.95 16.76 3.72
CA GLU A 155 -0.42 16.43 4.08
C GLU A 155 -0.85 15.03 3.63
N ASP A 156 -0.20 14.45 2.62
CA ASP A 156 -0.45 13.08 2.17
C ASP A 156 0.23 12.03 3.06
N VAL A 157 1.19 12.42 3.89
CA VAL A 157 1.90 11.51 4.80
C VAL A 157 1.09 11.32 6.06
N ILE A 158 0.64 10.08 6.35
CA ILE A 158 -0.16 9.75 7.53
C ILE A 158 0.63 8.98 8.60
N ALA A 159 1.79 8.42 8.26
CA ALA A 159 2.73 7.85 9.23
C ALA A 159 4.15 7.84 8.69
N ARG A 160 5.11 7.94 9.61
CA ARG A 160 6.54 7.79 9.38
C ARG A 160 7.15 6.72 10.28
N THR A 161 8.36 6.30 9.97
CA THR A 161 9.18 5.43 10.81
C THR A 161 10.64 5.85 10.72
N GLN A 162 11.45 5.52 11.72
CA GLN A 162 12.87 5.89 11.76
C GLN A 162 13.74 4.71 11.33
N TYR A 163 14.55 4.89 10.29
CA TYR A 163 15.57 3.91 9.87
C TYR A 163 16.82 4.62 9.35
N GLY A 164 17.56 5.23 10.27
CA GLY A 164 18.52 6.29 9.98
C GLY A 164 17.74 7.58 9.74
N PRO A 165 17.37 7.93 8.51
CA PRO A 165 16.45 9.02 8.27
C PRO A 165 15.01 8.66 8.68
N SER A 166 14.16 9.69 8.79
CA SER A 166 12.71 9.52 8.87
C SER A 166 12.17 9.16 7.47
N ILE A 167 11.52 8.02 7.35
CA ILE A 167 10.94 7.51 6.09
C ILE A 167 9.43 7.49 6.13
N VAL A 168 8.79 7.70 4.99
CA VAL A 168 7.34 7.60 4.83
C VAL A 168 6.91 6.13 5.00
N ALA A 169 6.13 5.85 6.03
CA ALA A 169 5.60 4.53 6.34
C ALA A 169 4.18 4.33 5.81
N ALA A 170 3.40 5.40 5.69
CA ALA A 170 2.06 5.34 5.10
C ALA A 170 1.65 6.70 4.52
N VAL A 171 0.82 6.64 3.48
CA VAL A 171 0.26 7.80 2.77
C VAL A 171 -1.24 7.69 2.61
N SER A 172 -1.89 8.84 2.41
CA SER A 172 -3.32 8.93 2.05
C SER A 172 -3.59 10.15 1.19
N HIS A 173 -4.21 9.96 0.03
CA HIS A 173 -4.65 11.02 -0.86
C HIS A 173 -5.99 10.66 -1.52
N ASN A 174 -7.03 11.47 -1.36
CA ASN A 174 -8.34 11.31 -2.03
C ASN A 174 -8.93 9.89 -1.99
N GLY A 175 -8.92 9.23 -0.81
CA GLY A 175 -9.43 7.87 -0.65
C GLY A 175 -8.48 6.75 -1.14
N VAL A 176 -7.28 7.13 -1.59
CA VAL A 176 -6.19 6.20 -1.87
C VAL A 176 -5.27 6.17 -0.66
N TYR A 177 -4.95 4.99 -0.18
CA TYR A 177 -4.10 4.72 0.98
C TYR A 177 -2.91 3.87 0.58
N GLY A 178 -1.79 4.02 1.28
CA GLY A 178 -0.63 3.18 1.10
C GLY A 178 0.06 2.85 2.41
N CYS A 179 0.53 1.60 2.56
CA CYS A 179 1.37 1.15 3.66
C CYS A 179 2.68 0.58 3.11
N GLN A 180 3.84 1.12 3.51
CA GLN A 180 5.15 0.57 3.14
C GLN A 180 5.43 -0.75 3.86
N PHE A 181 4.87 -0.92 5.04
CA PHE A 181 4.91 -2.17 5.81
C PHE A 181 3.86 -3.17 5.29
N HIS A 182 3.95 -4.39 5.79
CA HIS A 182 3.03 -5.48 5.49
C HIS A 182 2.00 -5.64 6.62
N PRO A 183 0.79 -5.09 6.52
CA PRO A 183 -0.21 -5.25 7.57
C PRO A 183 -0.58 -6.72 7.77
N GLU A 184 -0.61 -7.54 6.72
CA GLU A 184 -0.87 -8.97 6.79
C GLU A 184 0.21 -9.78 7.56
N LYS A 185 1.35 -9.13 7.90
CA LYS A 185 2.45 -9.69 8.69
C LYS A 185 2.68 -8.95 10.00
N SER A 186 1.84 -7.98 10.32
CA SER A 186 2.04 -7.06 11.45
C SER A 186 1.16 -7.40 12.68
N GLY A 187 0.78 -8.68 12.84
CA GLY A 187 0.03 -9.16 14.00
C GLY A 187 -1.30 -8.43 14.18
N GLU A 188 -1.70 -8.18 15.43
CA GLU A 188 -2.97 -7.53 15.76
C GLU A 188 -3.07 -6.09 15.22
N ALA A 189 -1.98 -5.34 15.27
CA ALA A 189 -1.94 -3.99 14.73
C ALA A 189 -2.23 -3.97 13.21
N GLY A 190 -1.62 -4.89 12.48
CA GLY A 190 -1.86 -5.04 11.05
C GLY A 190 -3.29 -5.48 10.72
N LEU A 191 -3.85 -6.39 11.51
CA LEU A 191 -5.24 -6.82 11.38
C LEU A 191 -6.22 -5.66 11.66
N GLN A 192 -5.92 -4.82 12.67
CA GLN A 192 -6.73 -3.62 12.94
C GLN A 192 -6.68 -2.63 11.77
N ILE A 193 -5.50 -2.41 11.15
CA ILE A 193 -5.35 -1.55 9.97
C ILE A 193 -6.18 -2.09 8.79
N LEU A 194 -6.09 -3.40 8.52
CA LEU A 194 -6.88 -4.03 7.45
C LEU A 194 -8.39 -3.96 7.74
N LYS A 195 -8.79 -4.12 9.01
CA LYS A 195 -10.18 -3.97 9.44
C LYS A 195 -10.67 -2.54 9.21
N ASN A 196 -9.89 -1.54 9.65
CA ASN A 196 -10.23 -0.14 9.44
C ASN A 196 -10.40 0.18 7.96
N PHE A 197 -9.49 -0.30 7.10
CA PHE A 197 -9.62 -0.14 5.65
C PHE A 197 -10.91 -0.78 5.12
N GLY A 198 -11.22 -2.01 5.52
CA GLY A 198 -12.45 -2.70 5.09
C GLY A 198 -13.73 -2.01 5.57
N ASP A 199 -13.67 -1.23 6.65
CA ASP A 199 -14.81 -0.50 7.21
C ASP A 199 -15.01 0.89 6.59
N LEU A 200 -14.06 1.40 5.77
CA LEU A 200 -14.20 2.70 5.08
C LEU A 200 -15.39 2.76 4.09
N ASN A 201 -15.95 1.63 3.73
CA ASN A 201 -17.07 1.48 2.79
C ASN A 201 -18.40 1.11 3.46
N ARG A 202 -18.48 1.23 4.77
CA ARG A 202 -19.73 0.90 5.50
C ARG A 202 -20.62 2.07 5.71
#